data_e5f0dff9911918bbb933f38fcefe3fdc
#
_entry.id   e5f0dff9911918bbb933f38fcefe3fdc
#
_cell.length_a   1.000
_cell.length_b   1.000
_cell.length_c   1.000
_cell.angle_alpha   90.00
_cell.angle_beta   90.00
_cell.angle_gamma   90.00
#
_symmetry.space_group_name_H-M   'P 1'
#
loop_
_entity.id
_entity.type
_entity.pdbx_description
1 polymer ?
#
loop_
_entity_poly.entity_id
_entity_poly.type
_entity_poly.pdbx_seq_one_letter_code
_entity_poly.pdbx_strand_id
1 'polypeptide(L)'
;MTLQIPGYLLSFESIVRPVITIIALGLIWSGAARMPASAKSRYATAGVLSAVLIGWLAVAQYLGVAATTGTTLPIVLSGLLIPPTVAAVGLWQSESIARLVSAIPLHWLVAAQVYRLAGGIVLVLWADGRMPWQFALPAGIGDVATATAAVAVAALLARNAIGAYRATYAWCLFGIADIAVATVTGAMTSPAAAHLLAIEPPNDLIASYPLVMHPFYGVPLALMLHGLVLWRLRRGAAATGRLATA
;
A
#
# COMPACT_ATOMS: atom_id res chain seq x y z
N MET A 1 -28.33 5.29 14.40
CA MET A 1 -27.77 3.99 14.80
C MET A 1 -26.31 4.20 15.17
N THR A 2 -25.86 3.79 16.35
CA THR A 2 -24.44 3.85 16.70
C THR A 2 -23.69 2.78 15.91
N LEU A 3 -22.65 3.17 15.19
CA LEU A 3 -21.81 2.24 14.42
C LEU A 3 -21.17 1.22 15.39
N GLN A 4 -21.55 -0.05 15.28
CA GLN A 4 -20.98 -1.11 16.10
C GLN A 4 -19.74 -1.68 15.42
N ILE A 5 -18.56 -1.35 15.95
CA ILE A 5 -17.27 -1.86 15.49
C ILE A 5 -17.06 -3.26 16.08
N PRO A 6 -16.89 -4.31 15.26
CA PRO A 6 -16.58 -5.65 15.75
C PRO A 6 -15.27 -5.68 16.55
N GLY A 7 -15.28 -6.31 17.71
CA GLY A 7 -14.10 -6.35 18.59
C GLY A 7 -12.87 -6.98 17.92
N TYR A 8 -13.07 -7.97 17.02
CA TYR A 8 -11.97 -8.59 16.28
C TYR A 8 -11.22 -7.64 15.35
N LEU A 9 -11.88 -6.54 14.87
CA LEU A 9 -11.22 -5.55 14.03
C LEU A 9 -10.12 -4.79 14.77
N LEU A 10 -10.35 -4.43 16.02
CA LEU A 10 -9.34 -3.75 16.83
C LEU A 10 -8.12 -4.65 17.04
N SER A 11 -8.36 -5.94 17.37
CA SER A 11 -7.29 -6.92 17.52
C SER A 11 -6.54 -7.16 16.21
N PHE A 12 -7.26 -7.30 15.10
CA PHE A 12 -6.68 -7.47 13.77
C PHE A 12 -5.76 -6.29 13.41
N GLU A 13 -6.26 -5.07 13.52
CA GLU A 13 -5.50 -3.86 13.19
C GLU A 13 -4.30 -3.62 14.13
N SER A 14 -4.41 -4.04 15.39
CA SER A 14 -3.29 -3.94 16.34
C SER A 14 -2.10 -4.83 15.97
N ILE A 15 -2.33 -5.87 15.17
CA ILE A 15 -1.30 -6.77 14.66
C ILE A 15 -0.84 -6.34 13.27
N VAL A 16 -1.77 -6.06 12.37
CA VAL A 16 -1.49 -5.80 10.95
C VAL A 16 -0.64 -4.54 10.77
N ARG A 17 -0.98 -3.44 11.44
CA ARG A 17 -0.23 -2.18 11.31
C ARG A 17 1.24 -2.28 11.72
N PRO A 18 1.60 -2.84 12.87
CA PRO A 18 3.00 -3.10 13.22
C PRO A 18 3.69 -4.01 12.20
N VAL A 19 3.06 -5.07 11.73
CA VAL A 19 3.63 -5.98 10.72
C VAL A 19 3.94 -5.23 9.42
N ILE A 20 3.02 -4.44 8.90
CA ILE A 20 3.23 -3.62 7.71
C ILE A 20 4.40 -2.65 7.92
N THR A 21 4.45 -2.00 9.08
CA THR A 21 5.52 -1.06 9.43
C THR A 21 6.88 -1.75 9.51
N ILE A 22 6.95 -2.92 10.14
CA ILE A 22 8.18 -3.72 10.23
C ILE A 22 8.67 -4.14 8.83
N ILE A 23 7.78 -4.56 7.94
CA ILE A 23 8.11 -4.89 6.55
C ILE A 23 8.72 -3.66 5.84
N ALA A 24 8.10 -2.50 5.96
CA ALA A 24 8.58 -1.27 5.33
C ALA A 24 9.93 -0.81 5.91
N LEU A 25 10.11 -0.85 7.23
CA LEU A 25 11.40 -0.59 7.88
C LEU A 25 12.46 -1.59 7.44
N GLY A 26 12.12 -2.88 7.37
CA GLY A 26 13.00 -3.94 6.88
C GLY A 26 13.50 -3.65 5.46
N LEU A 27 12.65 -3.18 4.56
CA LEU A 27 13.05 -2.76 3.20
C LEU A 27 14.02 -1.56 3.26
N ILE A 28 13.71 -0.52 4.02
CA ILE A 28 14.56 0.67 4.17
C ILE A 28 15.96 0.27 4.67
N TRP A 29 16.04 -0.48 5.76
CA TRP A 29 17.31 -0.88 6.35
C TRP A 29 18.07 -1.90 5.51
N SER A 30 17.35 -2.77 4.78
CA SER A 30 17.98 -3.67 3.80
C SER A 30 18.63 -2.91 2.64
N GLY A 31 17.98 -1.84 2.18
CA GLY A 31 18.52 -0.93 1.17
C GLY A 31 19.78 -0.22 1.70
N ALA A 32 19.71 0.33 2.91
CA ALA A 32 20.85 0.98 3.55
C ALA A 32 22.06 0.04 3.70
N ALA A 33 21.83 -1.21 4.10
CA ALA A 33 22.90 -2.19 4.25
C ALA A 33 23.63 -2.50 2.94
N ARG A 34 22.96 -2.38 1.80
CA ARG A 34 23.47 -2.69 0.44
C ARG A 34 23.85 -1.45 -0.37
N MET A 35 23.49 -0.26 0.08
CA MET A 35 23.74 0.99 -0.65
C MET A 35 25.24 1.27 -0.76
N PRO A 36 25.77 1.53 -1.97
CA PRO A 36 27.18 1.90 -2.18
C PRO A 36 27.39 3.38 -1.77
N ALA A 37 27.61 3.63 -0.49
CA ALA A 37 27.85 4.95 0.09
C ALA A 37 28.57 4.85 1.43
N SER A 38 29.04 5.99 1.98
CA SER A 38 29.61 6.02 3.32
C SER A 38 28.60 5.58 4.38
N ALA A 39 29.05 5.00 5.48
CA ALA A 39 28.21 4.58 6.60
C ALA A 39 27.30 5.72 7.09
N LYS A 40 27.86 6.94 7.21
CA LYS A 40 27.11 8.14 7.60
C LYS A 40 25.95 8.41 6.65
N SER A 41 26.19 8.40 5.33
CA SER A 41 25.14 8.64 4.33
C SER A 41 24.06 7.57 4.35
N ARG A 42 24.43 6.28 4.42
CA ARG A 42 23.49 5.16 4.47
C ARG A 42 22.54 5.24 5.65
N TYR A 43 23.12 5.39 6.85
CA TYR A 43 22.31 5.41 8.08
C TYR A 43 21.52 6.70 8.25
N ALA A 44 22.05 7.85 7.80
CA ALA A 44 21.30 9.11 7.80
C ALA A 44 20.06 9.00 6.87
N THR A 45 20.24 8.49 5.65
CA THR A 45 19.12 8.32 4.72
C THR A 45 18.07 7.35 5.26
N ALA A 46 18.50 6.19 5.80
CA ALA A 46 17.57 5.23 6.40
C ALA A 46 16.86 5.80 7.62
N GLY A 47 17.57 6.52 8.47
CA GLY A 47 16.99 7.19 9.65
C GLY A 47 15.91 8.21 9.28
N VAL A 48 16.19 9.06 8.29
CA VAL A 48 15.20 10.03 7.78
C VAL A 48 13.97 9.34 7.21
N LEU A 49 14.16 8.32 6.35
CA LEU A 49 13.02 7.59 5.78
C LEU A 49 12.21 6.85 6.86
N SER A 50 12.88 6.28 7.85
CA SER A 50 12.21 5.63 8.99
C SER A 50 11.43 6.65 9.83
N ALA A 51 11.99 7.82 10.09
CA ALA A 51 11.32 8.89 10.83
C ALA A 51 10.09 9.42 10.07
N VAL A 52 10.20 9.60 8.75
CA VAL A 52 9.07 9.99 7.89
C VAL A 52 7.97 8.93 7.91
N LEU A 53 8.31 7.65 7.79
CA LEU A 53 7.34 6.55 7.82
C LEU A 53 6.61 6.48 9.17
N ILE A 54 7.35 6.56 10.28
CA ILE A 54 6.76 6.49 11.64
C ILE A 54 5.95 7.76 11.91
N GLY A 55 6.46 8.93 11.52
CA GLY A 55 5.74 10.20 11.63
C GLY A 55 4.43 10.16 10.85
N TRP A 56 4.45 9.60 9.62
CA TRP A 56 3.23 9.41 8.86
C TRP A 56 2.25 8.45 9.54
N LEU A 57 2.72 7.32 10.07
CA LEU A 57 1.88 6.40 10.84
C LEU A 57 1.22 7.11 12.04
N ALA A 58 1.97 7.94 12.75
CA ALA A 58 1.45 8.70 13.89
C ALA A 58 0.36 9.71 13.45
N VAL A 59 0.58 10.43 12.34
CA VAL A 59 -0.42 11.33 11.77
C VAL A 59 -1.66 10.56 11.30
N ALA A 60 -1.49 9.46 10.58
CA ALA A 60 -2.58 8.59 10.13
C ALA A 60 -3.39 8.05 11.31
N GLN A 61 -2.71 7.61 12.38
CA GLN A 61 -3.35 7.14 13.61
C GLN A 61 -4.15 8.26 14.30
N TYR A 62 -3.58 9.45 14.41
CA TYR A 62 -4.27 10.60 15.00
C TYR A 62 -5.53 10.97 14.20
N LEU A 63 -5.41 11.07 12.88
CA LEU A 63 -6.54 11.37 11.99
C LEU A 63 -7.59 10.24 12.01
N GLY A 64 -7.14 8.99 12.02
CA GLY A 64 -8.01 7.82 12.07
C GLY A 64 -8.83 7.77 13.36
N VAL A 65 -8.20 7.98 14.51
CA VAL A 65 -8.91 8.03 15.80
C VAL A 65 -9.87 9.22 15.88
N ALA A 66 -9.50 10.38 15.31
CA ALA A 66 -10.38 11.54 15.24
C ALA A 66 -11.61 11.30 14.33
N ALA A 67 -11.51 10.37 13.37
CA ALA A 67 -12.59 10.00 12.45
C ALA A 67 -13.62 9.02 13.06
N THR A 68 -14.01 9.21 14.32
CA THR A 68 -14.94 8.31 15.04
C THR A 68 -16.36 8.34 14.47
N THR A 69 -16.74 9.41 13.77
CA THR A 69 -18.06 9.58 13.13
C THR A 69 -18.00 9.42 11.61
N GLY A 70 -16.88 8.89 11.10
CA GLY A 70 -16.56 8.85 9.69
C GLY A 70 -15.71 10.04 9.24
N THR A 71 -15.13 9.93 8.06
CA THR A 71 -14.28 10.98 7.48
C THR A 71 -14.76 11.38 6.09
N THR A 72 -14.51 12.61 5.69
CA THR A 72 -14.93 13.14 4.39
C THR A 72 -14.02 12.67 3.26
N LEU A 73 -14.55 12.60 2.03
CA LEU A 73 -13.79 12.20 0.84
C LEU A 73 -12.48 13.00 0.65
N PRO A 74 -12.43 14.33 0.80
CA PRO A 74 -11.17 15.07 0.68
C PRO A 74 -10.11 14.64 1.68
N ILE A 75 -10.49 14.32 2.92
CA ILE A 75 -9.55 13.85 3.95
C ILE A 75 -9.03 12.45 3.58
N VAL A 76 -9.90 11.55 3.12
CA VAL A 76 -9.50 10.20 2.65
C VAL A 76 -8.53 10.31 1.48
N LEU A 77 -8.85 11.12 0.48
CA LEU A 77 -7.99 11.33 -0.70
C LEU A 77 -6.64 11.96 -0.31
N SER A 78 -6.64 12.88 0.65
CA SER A 78 -5.40 13.47 1.16
C SER A 78 -4.52 12.40 1.83
N GLY A 79 -5.10 11.56 2.69
CA GLY A 79 -4.40 10.42 3.31
C GLY A 79 -3.84 9.44 2.29
N LEU A 80 -4.61 9.17 1.23
CA LEU A 80 -4.23 8.25 0.16
C LEU A 80 -3.12 8.78 -0.74
N LEU A 81 -3.16 10.08 -1.13
CA LEU A 81 -2.33 10.63 -2.20
C LEU A 81 -1.10 11.39 -1.70
N ILE A 82 -1.15 12.04 -0.54
CA ILE A 82 -0.03 12.84 -0.04
C ILE A 82 1.22 11.97 0.19
N PRO A 83 1.18 10.83 0.89
CA PRO A 83 2.39 10.05 1.16
C PRO A 83 3.07 9.51 -0.11
N PRO A 84 2.35 8.93 -1.09
CA PRO A 84 2.98 8.50 -2.34
C PRO A 84 3.56 9.67 -3.12
N THR A 85 2.92 10.84 -3.10
CA THR A 85 3.42 12.04 -3.78
C THR A 85 4.72 12.52 -3.12
N VAL A 86 4.76 12.61 -1.79
CA VAL A 86 5.98 12.98 -1.04
C VAL A 86 7.10 11.98 -1.31
N ALA A 87 6.80 10.69 -1.33
CA ALA A 87 7.78 9.65 -1.64
C ALA A 87 8.31 9.77 -3.09
N ALA A 88 7.44 10.05 -4.07
CA ALA A 88 7.83 10.25 -5.46
C ALA A 88 8.72 11.50 -5.62
N VAL A 89 8.36 12.62 -5.00
CA VAL A 89 9.17 13.85 -4.99
C VAL A 89 10.52 13.59 -4.33
N GLY A 90 10.56 12.94 -3.16
CA GLY A 90 11.80 12.57 -2.47
C GLY A 90 12.69 11.67 -3.32
N LEU A 91 12.11 10.68 -4.01
CA LEU A 91 12.83 9.80 -4.91
C LEU A 91 13.43 10.55 -6.12
N TRP A 92 12.71 11.56 -6.63
CA TRP A 92 13.15 12.36 -7.76
C TRP A 92 14.23 13.38 -7.36
N GLN A 93 14.09 14.03 -6.21
CA GLN A 93 14.99 15.11 -5.77
C GLN A 93 16.23 14.60 -5.02
N SER A 94 16.18 13.41 -4.41
CA SER A 94 17.26 12.90 -3.57
C SER A 94 17.97 11.70 -4.19
N GLU A 95 19.21 11.94 -4.62
CA GLU A 95 20.09 10.87 -5.09
C GLU A 95 20.36 9.79 -4.03
N SER A 96 20.43 10.18 -2.75
CA SER A 96 20.62 9.25 -1.65
C SER A 96 19.42 8.32 -1.48
N ILE A 97 18.19 8.84 -1.60
CA ILE A 97 16.97 8.03 -1.60
C ILE A 97 16.96 7.11 -2.82
N ALA A 98 17.25 7.64 -4.01
CA ALA A 98 17.29 6.84 -5.24
C ALA A 98 18.33 5.72 -5.18
N ARG A 99 19.52 5.97 -4.62
CA ARG A 99 20.55 4.95 -4.39
C ARG A 99 20.10 3.89 -3.39
N LEU A 100 19.49 4.30 -2.27
CA LEU A 100 18.98 3.37 -1.28
C LEU A 100 17.91 2.45 -1.88
N VAL A 101 16.91 3.01 -2.56
CA VAL A 101 15.85 2.23 -3.21
C VAL A 101 16.43 1.31 -4.30
N SER A 102 17.44 1.78 -5.05
CA SER A 102 18.13 0.96 -6.06
C SER A 102 18.86 -0.22 -5.45
N ALA A 103 19.30 -0.13 -4.22
CA ALA A 103 20.02 -1.18 -3.52
C ALA A 103 19.10 -2.28 -2.93
N ILE A 104 17.79 -2.02 -2.82
CA ILE A 104 16.82 -3.04 -2.39
C ILE A 104 16.62 -4.06 -3.53
N PRO A 105 16.75 -5.38 -3.30
CA PRO A 105 16.42 -6.38 -4.32
C PRO A 105 14.98 -6.22 -4.83
N LEU A 106 14.77 -6.22 -6.16
CA LEU A 106 13.46 -5.97 -6.76
C LEU A 106 12.40 -6.96 -6.27
N HIS A 107 12.77 -8.24 -6.14
CA HIS A 107 11.87 -9.26 -5.63
C HIS A 107 11.43 -9.04 -4.17
N TRP A 108 12.21 -8.30 -3.37
CA TRP A 108 11.78 -7.94 -2.00
C TRP A 108 10.72 -6.84 -2.01
N LEU A 109 10.84 -5.85 -2.91
CA LEU A 109 9.81 -4.83 -3.07
C LEU A 109 8.46 -5.44 -3.50
N VAL A 110 8.52 -6.46 -4.38
CA VAL A 110 7.33 -7.21 -4.81
C VAL A 110 6.79 -8.07 -3.68
N ALA A 111 7.65 -8.86 -3.01
CA ALA A 111 7.26 -9.74 -1.92
C ALA A 111 6.65 -9.00 -0.73
N ALA A 112 7.09 -7.76 -0.48
CA ALA A 112 6.54 -6.93 0.58
C ALA A 112 5.03 -6.72 0.44
N GLN A 113 4.48 -6.74 -0.79
CA GLN A 113 3.05 -6.59 -1.04
C GLN A 113 2.18 -7.75 -0.51
N VAL A 114 2.79 -8.81 0.04
CA VAL A 114 2.06 -9.91 0.69
C VAL A 114 1.18 -9.42 1.85
N TYR A 115 1.52 -8.29 2.48
CA TYR A 115 0.70 -7.71 3.54
C TYR A 115 -0.71 -7.33 3.07
N ARG A 116 -0.93 -7.16 1.76
CA ARG A 116 -2.27 -6.89 1.22
C ARG A 116 -3.25 -8.05 1.44
N LEU A 117 -2.79 -9.25 1.82
CA LEU A 117 -3.68 -10.31 2.33
C LEU A 117 -4.56 -9.80 3.47
N ALA A 118 -4.08 -8.84 4.25
CA ALA A 118 -4.86 -8.21 5.31
C ALA A 118 -6.10 -7.47 4.79
N GLY A 119 -6.08 -6.98 3.54
CA GLY A 119 -7.26 -6.39 2.90
C GLY A 119 -8.43 -7.37 2.73
N GLY A 120 -8.16 -8.67 2.77
CA GLY A 120 -9.20 -9.71 2.81
C GLY A 120 -10.17 -9.61 4.00
N ILE A 121 -9.86 -8.80 5.03
CA ILE A 121 -10.76 -8.56 6.16
C ILE A 121 -12.11 -7.99 5.72
N VAL A 122 -12.15 -7.23 4.61
CA VAL A 122 -13.40 -6.68 4.08
C VAL A 122 -14.35 -7.79 3.57
N LEU A 123 -13.82 -8.95 3.14
CA LEU A 123 -14.62 -10.12 2.77
C LEU A 123 -15.28 -10.76 3.99
N VAL A 124 -14.58 -10.78 5.12
CA VAL A 124 -15.12 -11.26 6.39
C VAL A 124 -16.26 -10.34 6.84
N LEU A 125 -16.07 -9.03 6.75
CA LEU A 125 -17.11 -8.05 7.09
C LEU A 125 -18.33 -8.14 6.18
N TRP A 126 -18.13 -8.44 4.91
CA TRP A 126 -19.23 -8.71 4.00
C TRP A 126 -19.98 -9.99 4.38
N ALA A 127 -19.26 -11.07 4.65
CA ALA A 127 -19.87 -12.34 5.10
C ALA A 127 -20.65 -12.19 6.40
N ASP A 128 -20.20 -11.30 7.30
CA ASP A 128 -20.89 -10.92 8.53
C ASP A 128 -22.08 -9.95 8.31
N GLY A 129 -22.40 -9.60 7.06
CA GLY A 129 -23.47 -8.66 6.72
C GLY A 129 -23.21 -7.22 7.16
N ARG A 130 -21.94 -6.82 7.35
CA ARG A 130 -21.52 -5.51 7.87
C ARG A 130 -20.93 -4.58 6.81
N MET A 131 -20.79 -5.06 5.59
CA MET A 131 -20.18 -4.32 4.50
C MET A 131 -20.86 -4.68 3.17
N PRO A 132 -21.12 -3.70 2.27
CA PRO A 132 -21.77 -3.98 1.01
C PRO A 132 -20.83 -4.74 0.06
N TRP A 133 -21.39 -5.71 -0.67
CA TRP A 133 -20.62 -6.54 -1.61
C TRP A 133 -20.00 -5.72 -2.75
N GLN A 134 -20.63 -4.62 -3.13
CA GLN A 134 -20.18 -3.72 -4.20
C GLN A 134 -18.79 -3.12 -3.93
N PHE A 135 -18.44 -2.99 -2.66
CA PHE A 135 -17.09 -2.63 -2.23
C PHE A 135 -16.27 -3.85 -1.83
N ALA A 136 -16.82 -4.68 -0.96
CA ALA A 136 -16.05 -5.73 -0.29
C ALA A 136 -15.50 -6.78 -1.27
N LEU A 137 -16.29 -7.21 -2.27
CA LEU A 137 -15.83 -8.22 -3.21
C LEU A 137 -14.69 -7.70 -4.12
N PRO A 138 -14.84 -6.59 -4.87
CA PRO A 138 -13.75 -6.14 -5.71
C PRO A 138 -12.50 -5.77 -4.89
N ALA A 139 -12.64 -5.04 -3.80
CA ALA A 139 -11.50 -4.63 -2.99
C ALA A 139 -10.80 -5.82 -2.31
N GLY A 140 -11.56 -6.69 -1.65
CA GLY A 140 -10.98 -7.81 -0.91
C GLY A 140 -10.40 -8.90 -1.81
N ILE A 141 -11.08 -9.26 -2.91
CA ILE A 141 -10.57 -10.24 -3.88
C ILE A 141 -9.34 -9.68 -4.59
N GLY A 142 -9.36 -8.42 -4.98
CA GLY A 142 -8.23 -7.76 -5.62
C GLY A 142 -7.00 -7.68 -4.72
N ASP A 143 -7.17 -7.33 -3.45
CA ASP A 143 -6.10 -7.34 -2.47
C ASP A 143 -5.48 -8.74 -2.28
N VAL A 144 -6.31 -9.77 -2.07
CA VAL A 144 -5.87 -11.15 -1.90
C VAL A 144 -5.18 -11.66 -3.17
N ALA A 145 -5.74 -11.38 -4.36
CA ALA A 145 -5.15 -11.79 -5.63
C ALA A 145 -3.79 -11.11 -5.86
N THR A 146 -3.70 -9.79 -5.61
CA THR A 146 -2.43 -9.04 -5.74
C THR A 146 -1.37 -9.60 -4.79
N ALA A 147 -1.73 -9.86 -3.53
CA ALA A 147 -0.81 -10.37 -2.53
C ALA A 147 -0.34 -11.80 -2.85
N THR A 148 -1.25 -12.67 -3.27
CA THR A 148 -0.93 -14.05 -3.64
C THR A 148 -0.03 -14.09 -4.88
N ALA A 149 -0.37 -13.29 -5.91
CA ALA A 149 0.45 -13.17 -7.11
C ALA A 149 1.83 -12.55 -6.82
N ALA A 150 1.97 -11.68 -5.81
CA ALA A 150 3.25 -11.12 -5.40
C ALA A 150 4.28 -12.21 -5.04
N VAL A 151 3.84 -13.28 -4.38
CA VAL A 151 4.73 -14.41 -4.02
C VAL A 151 5.28 -15.08 -5.27
N ALA A 152 4.42 -15.38 -6.25
CA ALA A 152 4.83 -16.00 -7.51
C ALA A 152 5.75 -15.08 -8.33
N VAL A 153 5.39 -13.79 -8.47
CA VAL A 153 6.18 -12.80 -9.22
C VAL A 153 7.54 -12.57 -8.56
N ALA A 154 7.58 -12.47 -7.23
CA ALA A 154 8.85 -12.34 -6.50
C ALA A 154 9.75 -13.58 -6.72
N ALA A 155 9.17 -14.78 -6.73
CA ALA A 155 9.92 -16.02 -7.00
C ALA A 155 10.48 -16.05 -8.44
N LEU A 156 9.70 -15.60 -9.45
CA LEU A 156 10.18 -15.46 -10.82
C LEU A 156 11.37 -14.49 -10.92
N LEU A 157 11.27 -13.33 -10.24
CA LEU A 157 12.35 -12.34 -10.21
C LEU A 157 13.60 -12.88 -9.50
N ALA A 158 13.44 -13.56 -8.37
CA ALA A 158 14.56 -14.13 -7.61
C ALA A 158 15.33 -15.20 -8.41
N ARG A 159 14.63 -15.92 -9.29
CA ARG A 159 15.22 -16.96 -10.17
C ARG A 159 15.69 -16.42 -11.52
N ASN A 160 15.58 -15.12 -11.78
CA ASN A 160 15.83 -14.51 -13.08
C ASN A 160 15.09 -15.23 -14.23
N ALA A 161 13.87 -15.68 -13.99
CA ALA A 161 13.08 -16.44 -14.95
C ALA A 161 12.75 -15.61 -16.19
N ILE A 162 12.63 -16.28 -17.35
CA ILE A 162 12.21 -15.66 -18.62
C ILE A 162 10.80 -15.07 -18.39
N GLY A 163 10.60 -13.82 -18.80
CA GLY A 163 9.32 -13.12 -18.65
C GLY A 163 9.05 -12.52 -17.26
N ALA A 164 9.95 -12.69 -16.26
CA ALA A 164 9.76 -12.15 -14.91
C ALA A 164 9.47 -10.64 -14.91
N TYR A 165 10.14 -9.86 -15.74
CA TYR A 165 9.91 -8.41 -15.84
C TYR A 165 8.53 -8.07 -16.41
N ARG A 166 8.06 -8.81 -17.43
CA ARG A 166 6.72 -8.63 -18.01
C ARG A 166 5.64 -9.00 -16.99
N ALA A 167 5.81 -10.13 -16.30
CA ALA A 167 4.91 -10.55 -15.23
C ALA A 167 4.85 -9.51 -14.10
N THR A 168 6.00 -8.94 -13.72
CA THR A 168 6.06 -7.88 -12.70
C THR A 168 5.33 -6.62 -13.15
N TYR A 169 5.49 -6.22 -14.41
CA TYR A 169 4.81 -5.06 -14.95
C TYR A 169 3.29 -5.24 -14.98
N ALA A 170 2.81 -6.39 -15.50
CA ALA A 170 1.39 -6.73 -15.53
C ALA A 170 0.79 -6.79 -14.12
N TRP A 171 1.51 -7.41 -13.18
CA TRP A 171 1.12 -7.46 -11.77
C TRP A 171 1.04 -6.07 -11.13
N CYS A 172 1.99 -5.17 -11.42
CA CYS A 172 1.93 -3.79 -10.94
C CYS A 172 0.70 -3.05 -11.46
N LEU A 173 0.40 -3.18 -12.76
CA LEU A 173 -0.78 -2.54 -13.35
C LEU A 173 -2.06 -3.07 -12.74
N PHE A 174 -2.15 -4.40 -12.54
CA PHE A 174 -3.29 -5.02 -11.87
C PHE A 174 -3.46 -4.48 -10.45
N GLY A 175 -2.40 -4.44 -9.63
CA GLY A 175 -2.48 -3.98 -8.25
C GLY A 175 -2.82 -2.49 -8.11
N ILE A 176 -2.36 -1.64 -9.05
CA ILE A 176 -2.75 -0.22 -9.11
C ILE A 176 -4.21 -0.07 -9.53
N ALA A 177 -4.65 -0.82 -10.53
CA ALA A 177 -6.04 -0.81 -10.98
C ALA A 177 -6.99 -1.27 -9.88
N ASP A 178 -6.63 -2.31 -9.15
CA ASP A 178 -7.36 -2.79 -7.99
C ASP A 178 -7.52 -1.71 -6.90
N ILE A 179 -6.45 -1.01 -6.54
CA ILE A 179 -6.50 0.12 -5.60
C ILE A 179 -7.44 1.22 -6.12
N ALA A 180 -7.40 1.51 -7.42
CA ALA A 180 -8.30 2.51 -8.00
C ALA A 180 -9.77 2.07 -7.91
N VAL A 181 -10.07 0.81 -8.21
CA VAL A 181 -11.43 0.23 -8.07
C VAL A 181 -11.88 0.27 -6.62
N ALA A 182 -11.04 -0.17 -5.67
CA ALA A 182 -11.35 -0.13 -4.24
C ALA A 182 -11.62 1.31 -3.75
N THR A 183 -10.83 2.29 -4.20
CA THR A 183 -11.00 3.70 -3.84
C THR A 183 -12.32 4.26 -4.38
N VAL A 184 -12.62 3.99 -5.66
CA VAL A 184 -13.86 4.48 -6.30
C VAL A 184 -15.08 3.82 -5.66
N THR A 185 -15.10 2.50 -5.53
CA THR A 185 -16.24 1.78 -4.94
C THR A 185 -16.42 2.14 -3.46
N GLY A 186 -15.32 2.30 -2.71
CA GLY A 186 -15.35 2.77 -1.34
C GLY A 186 -15.96 4.16 -1.21
N ALA A 187 -15.55 5.11 -2.06
CA ALA A 187 -16.11 6.46 -2.06
C ALA A 187 -17.60 6.49 -2.46
N MET A 188 -18.01 5.67 -3.43
CA MET A 188 -19.40 5.62 -3.90
C MET A 188 -20.35 5.00 -2.88
N THR A 189 -19.87 4.03 -2.08
CA THR A 189 -20.70 3.25 -1.14
C THR A 189 -20.66 3.78 0.30
N SER A 190 -19.67 4.64 0.64
CA SER A 190 -19.54 5.20 1.98
C SER A 190 -20.42 6.45 2.15
N PRO A 191 -21.33 6.48 3.13
CA PRO A 191 -22.14 7.65 3.44
C PRO A 191 -21.30 8.88 3.83
N ALA A 192 -20.18 8.68 4.47
CA ALA A 192 -19.28 9.74 4.92
C ALA A 192 -18.44 10.36 3.78
N ALA A 193 -18.32 9.66 2.64
CA ALA A 193 -17.52 10.13 1.51
C ALA A 193 -18.40 10.80 0.44
N ALA A 194 -18.72 10.12 -0.66
CA ALA A 194 -19.48 10.68 -1.75
C ALA A 194 -20.97 10.31 -1.71
N HIS A 195 -21.33 9.23 -1.01
CA HIS A 195 -22.69 8.71 -0.85
C HIS A 195 -23.52 8.68 -2.15
N LEU A 196 -22.90 8.24 -3.24
CA LEU A 196 -23.58 8.20 -4.55
C LEU A 196 -24.54 7.02 -4.67
N LEU A 197 -24.32 5.97 -3.88
CA LEU A 197 -25.14 4.76 -3.85
C LEU A 197 -25.69 4.55 -2.44
N ALA A 198 -26.99 4.69 -2.29
CA ALA A 198 -27.70 4.30 -1.07
C ALA A 198 -27.86 2.77 -1.06
N ILE A 199 -26.96 2.09 -0.36
CA ILE A 199 -26.84 0.62 -0.32
C ILE A 199 -26.99 0.13 1.11
N GLU A 200 -27.64 -1.02 1.28
CA GLU A 200 -27.76 -1.72 2.55
C GLU A 200 -26.96 -3.04 2.53
N PRO A 201 -26.11 -3.26 3.55
CA PRO A 201 -25.68 -2.32 4.59
C PRO A 201 -24.81 -1.19 4.03
N PRO A 202 -24.79 0.01 4.63
CA PRO A 202 -23.92 1.10 4.22
C PRO A 202 -22.44 0.79 4.51
N ASN A 203 -21.53 1.38 3.75
CA ASN A 203 -20.08 1.20 3.93
C ASN A 203 -19.50 2.21 4.94
N ASP A 204 -20.04 2.23 6.15
CA ASP A 204 -19.60 3.16 7.20
C ASP A 204 -18.26 2.77 7.81
N LEU A 205 -17.98 1.46 7.88
CA LEU A 205 -16.80 0.93 8.55
C LEU A 205 -15.51 1.38 7.88
N ILE A 206 -15.47 1.47 6.53
CA ILE A 206 -14.23 1.84 5.82
C ILE A 206 -13.79 3.28 6.10
N ALA A 207 -14.72 4.16 6.41
CA ALA A 207 -14.46 5.56 6.75
C ALA A 207 -14.29 5.79 8.25
N SER A 208 -14.37 4.75 9.05
CA SER A 208 -14.34 4.80 10.53
C SER A 208 -13.14 4.03 11.09
N TYR A 209 -12.63 4.48 12.25
CA TYR A 209 -11.59 3.74 12.95
C TYR A 209 -12.11 2.37 13.42
N PRO A 210 -11.35 1.26 13.25
CA PRO A 210 -9.96 1.20 12.82
C PRO A 210 -9.72 1.04 11.30
N LEU A 211 -10.75 0.74 10.47
CA LEU A 211 -10.57 0.44 9.05
C LEU A 211 -10.13 1.64 8.21
N VAL A 212 -10.40 2.86 8.63
CA VAL A 212 -9.91 4.07 7.96
C VAL A 212 -8.38 4.13 7.89
N MET A 213 -7.68 3.31 8.68
CA MET A 213 -6.23 3.13 8.56
C MET A 213 -5.80 2.47 7.25
N HIS A 214 -6.69 1.74 6.55
CA HIS A 214 -6.41 1.22 5.22
C HIS A 214 -6.13 2.36 4.23
N PRO A 215 -7.07 3.31 3.96
CA PRO A 215 -6.80 4.44 3.07
C PRO A 215 -5.77 5.43 3.61
N PHE A 216 -5.50 5.49 4.92
CA PHE A 216 -4.54 6.43 5.48
C PHE A 216 -3.11 5.89 5.57
N TYR A 217 -2.92 4.58 5.61
CA TYR A 217 -1.60 3.98 5.80
C TYR A 217 -1.30 2.80 4.86
N GLY A 218 -2.13 1.75 4.88
CA GLY A 218 -1.88 0.52 4.12
C GLY A 218 -1.90 0.74 2.61
N VAL A 219 -2.92 1.41 2.09
CA VAL A 219 -3.08 1.65 0.65
C VAL A 219 -2.06 2.65 0.09
N PRO A 220 -1.76 3.79 0.76
CA PRO A 220 -0.65 4.66 0.34
C PRO A 220 0.69 3.91 0.23
N LEU A 221 0.99 3.03 1.20
CA LEU A 221 2.21 2.22 1.15
C LEU A 221 2.20 1.24 -0.02
N ALA A 222 1.05 0.62 -0.34
CA ALA A 222 0.91 -0.22 -1.52
C ALA A 222 1.19 0.55 -2.81
N LEU A 223 0.61 1.74 -2.97
CA LEU A 223 0.88 2.63 -4.12
C LEU A 223 2.36 2.99 -4.21
N MET A 224 3.00 3.35 -3.10
CA MET A 224 4.43 3.65 -3.07
C MET A 224 5.25 2.44 -3.53
N LEU A 225 4.98 1.24 -3.03
CA LEU A 225 5.70 0.03 -3.40
C LEU A 225 5.51 -0.30 -4.89
N HIS A 226 4.28 -0.22 -5.43
CA HIS A 226 4.06 -0.38 -6.88
C HIS A 226 4.82 0.68 -7.68
N GLY A 227 4.78 1.95 -7.25
CA GLY A 227 5.54 3.03 -7.88
C GLY A 227 7.05 2.79 -7.88
N LEU A 228 7.61 2.32 -6.76
CA LEU A 228 9.03 1.96 -6.65
C LEU A 228 9.40 0.79 -7.56
N VAL A 229 8.56 -0.24 -7.66
CA VAL A 229 8.77 -1.37 -8.57
C VAL A 229 8.78 -0.89 -10.02
N LEU A 230 7.79 -0.10 -10.45
CA LEU A 230 7.72 0.45 -11.81
C LEU A 230 8.92 1.35 -12.13
N TRP A 231 9.33 2.20 -11.19
CA TRP A 231 10.50 3.04 -11.33
C TRP A 231 11.78 2.21 -11.52
N ARG A 232 11.95 1.13 -10.76
CA ARG A 232 13.07 0.19 -10.89
C ARG A 232 13.06 -0.54 -12.25
N LEU A 233 11.90 -1.00 -12.71
CA LEU A 233 11.74 -1.66 -14.02
C LEU A 233 12.15 -0.72 -15.15
N ARG A 234 11.70 0.54 -15.12
CA ARG A 234 12.06 1.54 -16.14
C ARG A 234 13.56 1.83 -16.18
N ARG A 235 14.20 1.98 -15.01
CA ARG A 235 15.66 2.20 -14.96
C ARG A 235 16.46 1.00 -15.42
N GLY A 236 16.07 -0.21 -15.04
CA GLY A 236 16.70 -1.44 -15.50
C GLY A 236 16.58 -1.62 -17.01
N ALA A 237 15.43 -1.28 -17.58
CA ALA A 237 15.19 -1.35 -19.01
C ALA A 237 16.01 -0.30 -19.80
N ALA A 238 16.11 0.93 -19.29
CA ALA A 238 16.96 1.96 -19.89
C ALA A 238 18.45 1.55 -19.92
N ALA A 239 18.93 0.89 -18.85
CA ALA A 239 20.30 0.41 -18.77
C ALA A 239 20.60 -0.77 -19.70
N THR A 240 19.61 -1.53 -20.14
CA THR A 240 19.79 -2.77 -20.92
C THR A 240 19.22 -2.70 -22.34
N GLY A 241 18.66 -1.57 -22.77
CA GLY A 241 18.01 -1.43 -24.09
C GLY A 241 16.78 -2.34 -24.31
N ARG A 242 16.34 -3.07 -23.30
CA ARG A 242 15.30 -4.12 -23.39
C ARG A 242 13.86 -3.61 -23.60
N LEU A 243 13.60 -2.31 -23.44
CA LEU A 243 12.28 -1.73 -23.72
C LEU A 243 12.07 -1.38 -25.20
N ALA A 244 13.16 -1.33 -26.00
CA ALA A 244 13.06 -1.00 -27.42
C ALA A 244 12.58 -2.17 -28.29
N THR A 245 12.43 -3.38 -27.72
CA THR A 245 12.11 -4.61 -28.48
C THR A 245 10.90 -5.38 -27.90
N ALA A 246 10.05 -4.71 -27.08
CA ALA A 246 8.90 -5.37 -26.44
C ALA A 246 7.54 -4.86 -26.96
#